data_71517794ecaba7d478d3403aa36d3e46
#
_entry.id   71517794ecaba7d478d3403aa36d3e46
#
_cell.length_a   1.000
_cell.length_b   1.000
_cell.length_c   1.000
_cell.angle_alpha   90.00
_cell.angle_beta   90.00
_cell.angle_gamma   90.00
#
_symmetry.space_group_name_H-M   'P 1'
#
loop_
_entity.id
_entity.type
_entity.pdbx_description
1 polymer ?
#
loop_
_entity_poly.entity_id
_entity_poly.type
_entity_poly.pdbx_seq_one_letter_code
_entity_poly.pdbx_strand_id
1 'polypeptide(L)'
;QEALDLLKTKSKRVLLKQKKLNLPKTQYRTILNGVLFQDKDLITDDSSIMKTVTNTAPNEKELKDLVFASKICKHTKSNTIVFAKNQQLIASGVGQTSRVDALKQAVEKATNFNLNLVGSVMASDAFFPFPDCVELAKKSGITSVIQPGGSIKDNLSIEFCNNNDMSM
;
A
#
# COMPACT_ATOMS: atom_id res chain seq x y z
N GLN A 1 21.66 -11.07 17.06
CA GLN A 1 21.81 -12.12 18.08
C GLN A 1 20.92 -11.83 19.29
N GLU A 2 20.89 -10.62 19.84
CA GLU A 2 20.05 -10.22 20.98
C GLU A 2 18.55 -10.54 20.79
N ALA A 3 17.97 -10.22 19.63
CA ALA A 3 16.57 -10.53 19.33
C ALA A 3 16.30 -12.05 19.38
N LEU A 4 17.23 -12.86 18.90
CA LEU A 4 17.11 -14.32 18.94
C LEU A 4 17.16 -14.85 20.38
N ASP A 5 18.03 -14.30 21.19
CA ASP A 5 18.20 -14.70 22.59
C ASP A 5 16.95 -14.32 23.40
N LEU A 6 16.39 -13.13 23.17
CA LEU A 6 15.11 -12.70 23.74
C LEU A 6 13.94 -13.60 23.27
N LEU A 7 13.90 -13.96 21.99
CA LEU A 7 12.85 -14.80 21.44
C LEU A 7 12.90 -16.25 21.98
N LYS A 8 14.09 -16.78 22.29
CA LYS A 8 14.28 -18.14 22.83
C LYS A 8 13.82 -18.32 24.28
N THR A 9 13.59 -17.24 25.02
CA THR A 9 13.19 -17.32 26.43
C THR A 9 11.85 -18.05 26.68
N LYS A 10 10.99 -18.15 25.64
CA LYS A 10 9.70 -18.84 25.73
C LYS A 10 9.76 -20.17 24.99
N SER A 11 9.68 -21.28 25.72
CA SER A 11 9.81 -22.65 25.20
C SER A 11 8.77 -23.06 24.15
N LYS A 12 7.57 -22.45 24.18
CA LYS A 12 6.49 -22.74 23.22
C LYS A 12 6.58 -21.92 21.91
N ARG A 13 7.61 -21.08 21.77
CA ARG A 13 7.77 -20.24 20.57
C ARG A 13 8.53 -21.02 19.50
N VAL A 14 7.94 -21.13 18.32
CA VAL A 14 8.61 -21.71 17.14
C VAL A 14 9.43 -20.63 16.45
N LEU A 15 10.73 -20.86 16.31
CA LEU A 15 11.65 -19.97 15.61
C LEU A 15 12.15 -20.65 14.34
N LEU A 16 11.91 -20.02 13.19
CA LEU A 16 12.39 -20.49 11.91
C LEU A 16 13.56 -19.61 11.44
N LYS A 17 14.65 -20.26 11.02
CA LYS A 17 15.78 -19.59 10.39
C LYS A 17 15.71 -19.78 8.89
N GLN A 18 15.55 -18.66 8.15
CA GLN A 18 15.57 -18.70 6.69
C GLN A 18 16.96 -19.07 6.20
N LYS A 19 17.06 -20.07 5.35
CA LYS A 19 18.30 -20.40 4.61
C LYS A 19 18.45 -19.44 3.43
N LYS A 20 19.69 -19.07 3.11
CA LYS A 20 19.98 -18.36 1.85
C LYS A 20 19.68 -19.30 0.69
N LEU A 21 18.69 -18.96 -0.11
CA LEU A 21 18.30 -19.69 -1.32
C LEU A 21 18.32 -18.72 -2.49
N ASN A 22 18.86 -19.16 -3.61
CA ASN A 22 18.67 -18.48 -4.89
C ASN A 22 17.29 -18.84 -5.40
N LEU A 23 16.32 -17.98 -5.17
CA LEU A 23 14.96 -18.18 -5.67
C LEU A 23 14.93 -17.93 -7.18
N PRO A 24 14.17 -18.74 -7.94
CA PRO A 24 14.00 -18.51 -9.38
C PRO A 24 13.34 -17.16 -9.64
N LYS A 25 13.79 -16.48 -10.71
CA LYS A 25 13.24 -15.18 -11.13
C LYS A 25 11.87 -15.29 -11.81
N THR A 26 11.45 -16.49 -12.13
CA THR A 26 10.21 -16.81 -12.82
C THR A 26 9.24 -17.55 -11.90
N GLN A 27 7.96 -17.53 -12.22
CA GLN A 27 6.93 -18.26 -11.51
C GLN A 27 5.95 -18.91 -12.47
N TYR A 28 5.36 -20.01 -12.03
CA TYR A 28 4.32 -20.74 -12.73
C TYR A 28 3.04 -20.73 -11.89
N ARG A 29 1.91 -20.66 -12.57
CA ARG A 29 0.58 -20.85 -11.96
C ARG A 29 -0.24 -21.75 -12.84
N THR A 30 -0.87 -22.76 -12.27
CA THR A 30 -1.81 -23.62 -12.99
C THR A 30 -3.09 -22.85 -13.26
N ILE A 31 -3.65 -23.03 -14.46
CA ILE A 31 -4.93 -22.46 -14.88
C ILE A 31 -5.62 -23.45 -15.78
N LEU A 32 -6.83 -23.90 -15.42
CA LEU A 32 -7.59 -24.90 -16.17
C LEU A 32 -6.70 -26.11 -16.56
N ASN A 33 -6.51 -26.32 -17.88
CA ASN A 33 -5.66 -27.38 -18.45
C ASN A 33 -4.28 -26.88 -18.93
N GLY A 34 -3.85 -25.71 -18.43
CA GLY A 34 -2.61 -25.05 -18.83
C GLY A 34 -1.80 -24.53 -17.66
N VAL A 35 -0.72 -23.84 -17.99
CA VAL A 35 0.18 -23.19 -17.03
C VAL A 35 0.48 -21.78 -17.51
N LEU A 36 0.30 -20.80 -16.63
CA LEU A 36 0.80 -19.44 -16.82
C LEU A 36 2.25 -19.38 -16.37
N PHE A 37 3.11 -18.84 -17.22
CA PHE A 37 4.51 -18.58 -16.94
C PHE A 37 4.78 -17.10 -17.02
N GLN A 38 5.43 -16.53 -16.00
CA GLN A 38 5.78 -15.11 -15.98
C GLN A 38 7.03 -14.87 -15.13
N ASP A 39 7.66 -13.72 -15.35
CA ASP A 39 8.68 -13.21 -14.43
C ASP A 39 8.04 -12.82 -13.10
N LYS A 40 8.79 -13.01 -12.02
CA LYS A 40 8.38 -12.49 -10.71
C LYS A 40 8.56 -10.99 -10.68
N ASP A 41 7.60 -10.29 -10.11
CA ASP A 41 7.77 -8.89 -9.73
C ASP A 41 8.71 -8.81 -8.51
N LEU A 42 9.98 -8.52 -8.78
CA LEU A 42 11.03 -8.38 -7.77
C LEU A 42 11.30 -6.92 -7.41
N ILE A 43 10.70 -5.97 -8.13
CA ILE A 43 10.88 -4.54 -7.86
C ILE A 43 10.09 -4.18 -6.62
N THR A 44 10.72 -3.47 -5.70
CA THR A 44 10.09 -2.92 -4.50
C THR A 44 10.26 -1.42 -4.52
N ASP A 45 9.17 -0.70 -4.37
CA ASP A 45 9.21 0.75 -4.36
C ASP A 45 10.07 1.28 -3.22
N ASP A 46 10.83 2.31 -3.54
CA ASP A 46 11.56 3.14 -2.58
C ASP A 46 11.44 4.62 -2.98
N SER A 47 11.89 5.51 -2.12
CA SER A 47 11.75 6.95 -2.34
C SER A 47 12.48 7.48 -3.58
N SER A 48 13.46 6.76 -4.14
CA SER A 48 14.24 7.21 -5.29
C SER A 48 13.48 7.12 -6.61
N ILE A 49 12.48 6.22 -6.70
CA ILE A 49 11.64 6.05 -7.88
C ILE A 49 10.30 6.79 -7.78
N MET A 50 9.97 7.33 -6.61
CA MET A 50 8.74 8.09 -6.38
C MET A 50 8.88 9.50 -6.93
N LYS A 51 7.85 9.99 -7.60
CA LYS A 51 7.78 11.34 -8.15
C LYS A 51 6.56 12.06 -7.59
N THR A 52 6.78 13.20 -6.93
CA THR A 52 5.67 14.07 -6.53
C THR A 52 5.06 14.71 -7.77
N VAL A 53 3.75 14.59 -7.92
CA VAL A 53 2.97 15.16 -9.06
C VAL A 53 2.05 16.30 -8.62
N THR A 54 1.93 16.54 -7.32
CA THR A 54 1.14 17.64 -6.72
C THR A 54 2.02 18.83 -6.36
N ASN A 55 1.39 20.00 -6.14
CA ASN A 55 2.08 21.22 -5.68
C ASN A 55 2.68 21.04 -4.28
N THR A 56 2.00 20.30 -3.41
CA THR A 56 2.47 19.94 -2.07
C THR A 56 3.23 18.63 -2.13
N ALA A 57 4.46 18.60 -1.64
CA ALA A 57 5.24 17.39 -1.49
C ALA A 57 4.95 16.70 -0.13
N PRO A 58 5.04 15.37 -0.04
CA PRO A 58 4.96 14.69 1.25
C PRO A 58 6.16 15.09 2.12
N ASN A 59 5.94 15.27 3.42
CA ASN A 59 7.03 15.45 4.36
C ASN A 59 7.80 14.13 4.57
N GLU A 60 8.95 14.18 5.25
CA GLU A 60 9.82 13.00 5.45
C GLU A 60 9.11 11.82 6.13
N LYS A 61 8.20 12.11 7.06
CA LYS A 61 7.43 11.10 7.78
C LYS A 61 6.40 10.44 6.86
N GLU A 62 5.65 11.25 6.13
CA GLU A 62 4.70 10.77 5.13
C GLU A 62 5.40 9.96 4.04
N LEU A 63 6.57 10.39 3.57
CA LEU A 63 7.33 9.64 2.58
C LEU A 63 7.74 8.25 3.08
N LYS A 64 8.19 8.13 4.33
CA LYS A 64 8.49 6.83 4.96
C LYS A 64 7.24 5.95 5.07
N ASP A 65 6.11 6.55 5.44
CA ASP A 65 4.83 5.86 5.54
C ASP A 65 4.30 5.43 4.17
N LEU A 66 4.48 6.25 3.11
CA LEU A 66 4.13 5.91 1.73
C LEU A 66 4.95 4.73 1.20
N VAL A 67 6.28 4.73 1.43
CA VAL A 67 7.16 3.60 1.08
C VAL A 67 6.71 2.32 1.81
N PHE A 68 6.38 2.42 3.09
CA PHE A 68 5.89 1.29 3.87
C PHE A 68 4.54 0.78 3.35
N ALA A 69 3.58 1.69 3.11
CA ALA A 69 2.25 1.35 2.60
C ALA A 69 2.32 0.71 1.21
N SER A 70 3.16 1.22 0.31
CA SER A 70 3.38 0.65 -1.03
C SER A 70 3.90 -0.79 -0.97
N LYS A 71 4.85 -1.07 -0.08
CA LYS A 71 5.35 -2.44 0.12
C LYS A 71 4.26 -3.40 0.59
N ILE A 72 3.38 -2.98 1.49
CA ILE A 72 2.23 -3.79 1.90
C ILE A 72 1.27 -3.98 0.73
N CYS A 73 0.97 -2.90 0.01
CA CYS A 73 0.06 -2.91 -1.14
C CYS A 73 0.49 -3.93 -2.19
N LYS A 74 1.80 -3.98 -2.52
CA LYS A 74 2.40 -4.96 -3.43
C LYS A 74 2.10 -6.42 -3.05
N HIS A 75 2.05 -6.74 -1.76
CA HIS A 75 1.87 -8.10 -1.25
C HIS A 75 0.42 -8.45 -0.93
N THR A 76 -0.52 -7.59 -1.29
CA THR A 76 -1.96 -7.82 -1.12
C THR A 76 -2.63 -8.11 -2.46
N LYS A 77 -3.85 -8.65 -2.42
CA LYS A 77 -4.59 -8.99 -3.62
C LYS A 77 -5.38 -7.79 -4.15
N SER A 78 -5.26 -7.50 -5.45
CA SER A 78 -6.06 -6.47 -6.15
C SER A 78 -7.58 -6.70 -6.03
N ASN A 79 -8.40 -5.67 -6.07
CA ASN A 79 -8.02 -4.28 -5.87
C ASN A 79 -7.69 -4.03 -4.40
N THR A 80 -6.67 -3.23 -4.15
CA THR A 80 -6.19 -3.00 -2.78
C THR A 80 -5.98 -1.52 -2.50
N ILE A 81 -6.38 -1.12 -1.29
CA ILE A 81 -6.04 0.15 -0.65
C ILE A 81 -5.43 -0.15 0.73
N VAL A 82 -4.36 0.53 1.04
CA VAL A 82 -3.64 0.41 2.32
C VAL A 82 -3.51 1.78 2.97
N PHE A 83 -3.89 1.88 4.24
CA PHE A 83 -3.63 3.05 5.09
C PHE A 83 -2.49 2.75 6.05
N ALA A 84 -1.53 3.65 6.13
CA ALA A 84 -0.40 3.55 7.05
C ALA A 84 -0.11 4.87 7.76
N LYS A 85 0.44 4.77 8.96
CA LYS A 85 0.90 5.89 9.77
C LYS A 85 1.99 5.43 10.72
N ASN A 86 3.06 6.20 10.87
CA ASN A 86 4.21 5.86 11.71
C ASN A 86 4.82 4.49 11.37
N GLN A 87 4.88 4.14 10.08
CA GLN A 87 5.34 2.85 9.58
C GLN A 87 4.56 1.66 10.17
N GLN A 88 3.29 1.89 10.47
CA GLN A 88 2.34 0.89 10.95
C GLN A 88 1.17 0.81 9.97
N LEU A 89 0.75 -0.41 9.64
CA LEU A 89 -0.50 -0.66 8.94
C LEU A 89 -1.67 -0.29 9.86
N ILE A 90 -2.49 0.67 9.44
CA ILE A 90 -3.70 1.05 10.15
C ILE A 90 -4.88 0.21 9.70
N ALA A 91 -5.14 0.19 8.39
CA ALA A 91 -6.20 -0.63 7.81
C ALA A 91 -5.91 -0.91 6.34
N SER A 92 -6.55 -1.92 5.80
CA SER A 92 -6.50 -2.24 4.37
C SER A 92 -7.83 -2.83 3.91
N GLY A 93 -8.22 -2.46 2.68
CA GLY A 93 -9.25 -3.16 1.92
C GLY A 93 -8.58 -3.93 0.80
N VAL A 94 -8.86 -5.22 0.66
CA VAL A 94 -8.09 -6.15 -0.16
C VAL A 94 -9.00 -7.05 -0.96
N GLY A 95 -8.64 -7.31 -2.23
CA GLY A 95 -9.34 -8.28 -3.08
C GLY A 95 -10.75 -7.84 -3.50
N GLN A 96 -11.00 -6.55 -3.54
CA GLN A 96 -12.31 -6.01 -3.89
C GLN A 96 -12.49 -5.89 -5.42
N THR A 97 -13.74 -5.87 -5.86
CA THR A 97 -14.11 -5.75 -7.27
C THR A 97 -13.87 -4.34 -7.82
N SER A 98 -13.90 -3.32 -6.96
CA SER A 98 -13.56 -1.94 -7.30
C SER A 98 -12.59 -1.33 -6.29
N ARG A 99 -11.87 -0.29 -6.71
CA ARG A 99 -10.94 0.43 -5.85
C ARG A 99 -11.65 1.25 -4.78
N VAL A 100 -12.80 1.80 -5.12
CA VAL A 100 -13.66 2.53 -4.17
C VAL A 100 -14.17 1.58 -3.08
N ASP A 101 -14.52 0.34 -3.42
CA ASP A 101 -14.95 -0.65 -2.42
C ASP A 101 -13.79 -1.07 -1.51
N ALA A 102 -12.58 -1.22 -2.06
CA ALA A 102 -11.39 -1.45 -1.25
C ALA A 102 -11.14 -0.30 -0.26
N LEU A 103 -11.31 0.94 -0.72
CA LEU A 103 -11.17 2.12 0.12
C LEU A 103 -12.24 2.15 1.22
N LYS A 104 -13.51 1.95 0.89
CA LYS A 104 -14.61 1.90 1.85
C LYS A 104 -14.39 0.81 2.89
N GLN A 105 -13.98 -0.39 2.46
CA GLN A 105 -13.65 -1.50 3.37
C GLN A 105 -12.52 -1.14 4.33
N ALA A 106 -11.47 -0.45 3.85
CA ALA A 106 -10.36 -0.01 4.70
C ALA A 106 -10.82 1.03 5.74
N VAL A 107 -11.66 1.99 5.34
CA VAL A 107 -12.24 3.01 6.24
C VAL A 107 -13.14 2.35 7.29
N GLU A 108 -14.04 1.47 6.87
CA GLU A 108 -14.93 0.74 7.78
C GLU A 108 -14.14 -0.09 8.80
N LYS A 109 -13.10 -0.79 8.34
CA LYS A 109 -12.23 -1.56 9.23
C LYS A 109 -11.54 -0.67 10.26
N ALA A 110 -11.00 0.49 9.84
CA ALA A 110 -10.39 1.44 10.77
C ALA A 110 -11.41 1.92 11.82
N THR A 111 -12.63 2.24 11.39
CA THR A 111 -13.73 2.66 12.27
C THR A 111 -14.11 1.58 13.28
N ASN A 112 -14.30 0.35 12.82
CA ASN A 112 -14.72 -0.79 13.66
C ASN A 112 -13.68 -1.14 14.74
N PHE A 113 -12.41 -0.88 14.47
CA PHE A 113 -11.31 -1.06 15.42
C PHE A 113 -10.91 0.21 16.18
N ASN A 114 -11.66 1.32 16.03
CA ASN A 114 -11.37 2.62 16.63
C ASN A 114 -9.96 3.15 16.29
N LEU A 115 -9.50 2.90 15.07
CA LEU A 115 -8.21 3.36 14.57
C LEU A 115 -8.35 4.73 13.89
N ASN A 116 -7.54 5.70 14.31
CA ASN A 116 -7.60 7.05 13.79
C ASN A 116 -6.85 7.18 12.46
N LEU A 117 -7.55 7.54 11.39
CA LEU A 117 -7.01 7.76 10.05
C LEU A 117 -6.44 9.17 9.83
N VAL A 118 -6.73 10.13 10.70
CA VAL A 118 -6.26 11.51 10.53
C VAL A 118 -4.74 11.58 10.48
N GLY A 119 -4.20 12.16 9.41
CA GLY A 119 -2.76 12.24 9.16
C GLY A 119 -2.11 10.92 8.75
N SER A 120 -2.90 9.94 8.31
CA SER A 120 -2.40 8.72 7.67
C SER A 120 -2.13 8.96 6.18
N VAL A 121 -1.37 8.06 5.58
CA VAL A 121 -1.13 8.01 4.13
C VAL A 121 -1.91 6.86 3.50
N MET A 122 -2.13 6.94 2.19
CA MET A 122 -2.82 5.92 1.40
C MET A 122 -1.94 5.39 0.27
N ALA A 123 -1.87 4.07 0.11
CA ALA A 123 -1.30 3.42 -1.07
C ALA A 123 -2.37 2.65 -1.85
N SER A 124 -2.26 2.70 -3.18
CA SER A 124 -3.11 1.95 -4.11
C SER A 124 -2.27 1.07 -5.03
N ASP A 125 -2.73 -0.14 -5.29
CA ASP A 125 -2.08 -1.10 -6.19
C ASP A 125 -2.18 -0.74 -7.69
N ALA A 126 -3.03 0.23 -8.06
CA ALA A 126 -3.11 0.77 -9.40
C ALA A 126 -3.63 2.23 -9.39
N PHE A 127 -3.67 2.87 -10.57
CA PHE A 127 -4.11 4.26 -10.72
C PHE A 127 -5.59 4.46 -10.37
N PHE A 128 -5.94 5.72 -10.08
CA PHE A 128 -7.33 6.13 -9.87
C PHE A 128 -7.97 6.52 -11.21
N PRO A 129 -9.04 5.82 -11.65
CA PRO A 129 -9.73 6.19 -12.89
C PRO A 129 -10.56 7.48 -12.73
N PHE A 130 -10.91 7.86 -11.50
CA PHE A 130 -11.68 9.04 -11.13
C PHE A 130 -11.21 9.59 -9.79
N PRO A 131 -11.52 10.86 -9.43
CA PRO A 131 -11.07 11.47 -8.17
C PRO A 131 -11.83 10.98 -6.92
N ASP A 132 -12.86 10.16 -7.06
CA ASP A 132 -13.71 9.65 -5.97
C ASP A 132 -12.90 8.97 -4.85
N CYS A 133 -11.80 8.28 -5.19
CA CYS A 133 -10.93 7.66 -4.21
C CYS A 133 -10.16 8.71 -3.38
N VAL A 134 -9.59 9.72 -4.01
CA VAL A 134 -8.87 10.79 -3.29
C VAL A 134 -9.82 11.69 -2.50
N GLU A 135 -11.04 11.91 -3.00
CA GLU A 135 -12.09 12.62 -2.28
C GLU A 135 -12.49 11.91 -0.98
N LEU A 136 -12.73 10.60 -1.06
CA LEU A 136 -13.08 9.80 0.11
C LEU A 136 -11.89 9.68 1.08
N ALA A 137 -10.67 9.55 0.55
CA ALA A 137 -9.45 9.56 1.35
C ALA A 137 -9.31 10.85 2.16
N LYS A 138 -9.50 12.02 1.51
CA LYS A 138 -9.48 13.33 2.20
C LYS A 138 -10.52 13.42 3.31
N LYS A 139 -11.76 13.02 3.03
CA LYS A 139 -12.86 12.99 4.04
C LYS A 139 -12.51 12.10 5.24
N SER A 140 -11.68 11.07 5.02
CA SER A 140 -11.21 10.17 6.08
C SER A 140 -9.97 10.68 6.83
N GLY A 141 -9.44 11.85 6.44
CA GLY A 141 -8.28 12.48 7.11
C GLY A 141 -6.92 12.07 6.54
N ILE A 142 -6.87 11.45 5.36
CA ILE A 142 -5.64 11.10 4.65
C ILE A 142 -4.98 12.38 4.11
N THR A 143 -3.66 12.49 4.27
CA THR A 143 -2.89 13.67 3.87
C THR A 143 -2.00 13.44 2.66
N SER A 144 -1.63 12.19 2.39
CA SER A 144 -0.71 11.86 1.31
C SER A 144 -1.08 10.53 0.64
N VAL A 145 -0.89 10.45 -0.67
CA VAL A 145 -1.32 9.30 -1.47
C VAL A 145 -0.20 8.85 -2.41
N ILE A 146 -0.06 7.53 -2.58
CA ILE A 146 0.80 6.93 -3.61
C ILE A 146 0.01 6.01 -4.53
N GLN A 147 0.24 6.15 -5.82
CA GLN A 147 -0.29 5.31 -6.90
C GLN A 147 0.70 5.22 -8.05
N PRO A 148 0.61 4.22 -8.95
CA PRO A 148 1.51 4.13 -10.09
C PRO A 148 1.27 5.17 -11.19
N GLY A 149 0.11 5.84 -11.21
CA GLY A 149 -0.31 6.71 -12.30
C GLY A 149 -0.60 5.97 -13.60
N GLY A 150 -0.83 6.72 -14.68
CA GLY A 150 -1.08 6.19 -16.02
C GLY A 150 -2.55 6.19 -16.44
N SER A 151 -3.44 6.75 -15.64
CA SER A 151 -4.82 7.03 -16.05
C SER A 151 -4.88 8.23 -16.99
N ILE A 152 -5.72 8.16 -18.02
CA ILE A 152 -6.04 9.33 -18.88
C ILE A 152 -6.59 10.50 -18.04
N LYS A 153 -7.17 10.20 -16.88
CA LYS A 153 -7.80 11.15 -15.96
C LYS A 153 -6.97 11.43 -14.70
N ASP A 154 -5.70 11.09 -14.67
CA ASP A 154 -4.83 11.36 -13.51
C ASP A 154 -4.87 12.83 -13.08
N ASN A 155 -4.97 13.75 -14.07
CA ASN A 155 -5.06 15.19 -13.81
C ASN A 155 -6.23 15.57 -12.88
N LEU A 156 -7.36 14.88 -12.95
CA LEU A 156 -8.51 15.18 -12.07
C LEU A 156 -8.20 14.84 -10.61
N SER A 157 -7.51 13.72 -10.36
CA SER A 157 -7.10 13.34 -9.02
C SER A 157 -5.98 14.23 -8.48
N ILE A 158 -5.04 14.63 -9.35
CA ILE A 158 -3.95 15.56 -9.00
C ILE A 158 -4.50 16.95 -8.68
N GLU A 159 -5.43 17.46 -9.49
CA GLU A 159 -6.09 18.75 -9.26
C GLU A 159 -6.88 18.75 -7.95
N PHE A 160 -7.64 17.68 -7.68
CA PHE A 160 -8.33 17.54 -6.40
C PHE A 160 -7.34 17.59 -5.23
N CYS A 161 -6.23 16.85 -5.31
CA CYS A 161 -5.20 16.85 -4.26
C CYS A 161 -4.61 18.24 -4.06
N ASN A 162 -4.30 18.96 -5.15
CA ASN A 162 -3.77 20.33 -5.10
C ASN A 162 -4.74 21.30 -4.42
N ASN A 163 -6.04 21.19 -4.72
CA ASN A 163 -7.08 22.06 -4.15
C ASN A 163 -7.40 21.73 -2.68
N ASN A 164 -6.88 20.63 -2.14
CA ASN A 164 -7.15 20.16 -0.79
C ASN A 164 -5.89 19.93 0.06
N ASP A 165 -4.75 20.51 -0.32
CA ASP A 165 -3.47 20.40 0.40
C ASP A 165 -3.07 18.94 0.67
N MET A 166 -3.34 18.06 -0.28
CA MET A 166 -2.88 16.65 -0.25
C MET A 166 -1.65 16.49 -1.14
N SER A 167 -0.71 15.65 -0.74
CA SER A 167 0.40 15.25 -1.61
C SER A 167 0.09 13.94 -2.36
N MET A 168 0.55 13.85 -3.61
CA MET A 168 0.46 12.64 -4.42
C MET A 168 1.79 12.40 -5.14
#